data_5da4fd04710dda145dc0482585416dc9
#
_entry.id   5da4fd04710dda145dc0482585416dc9
#
_cell.length_a   1.000
_cell.length_b   1.000
_cell.length_c   1.000
_cell.angle_alpha   90.00
_cell.angle_beta   90.00
_cell.angle_gamma   90.00
#
_symmetry.space_group_name_H-M   'P 1'
#
loop_
_entity.id
_entity.type
_entity.pdbx_description
1 polymer ?
#
loop_
_entity_poly.entity_id
_entity_poly.type
_entity_poly.pdbx_seq_one_letter_code
_entity_poly.pdbx_strand_id
1 'polypeptide(L)' 'MAKESCVDVHIRNIPIKLLEEFDKVVVEPLFPGGRAEAIRDLMRRAIQEQRIKGA' A
#
# COMPACT_ATOMS: atom_id res chain seq x y z
N MET A 1 14.21 -9.59 19.79
CA MET A 1 13.70 -8.72 18.74
C MET A 1 12.23 -8.44 18.98
N ALA A 2 11.89 -7.18 19.03
CA ALA A 2 10.51 -6.80 19.27
C ALA A 2 9.65 -7.03 18.03
N LYS A 3 8.48 -7.60 18.22
CA LYS A 3 7.51 -7.71 17.14
C LYS A 3 6.73 -6.42 17.05
N GLU A 4 6.53 -5.96 15.85
CA GLU A 4 5.65 -4.83 15.63
C GLU A 4 4.21 -5.27 15.89
N SER A 5 3.48 -4.42 16.58
CA SER A 5 2.05 -4.62 16.71
C SER A 5 1.40 -4.31 15.38
N CYS A 6 0.42 -5.10 15.01
CA CYS A 6 -0.30 -4.91 13.76
C CYS A 6 -1.72 -4.44 14.03
N VAL A 7 -2.23 -3.64 13.13
CA VAL A 7 -3.59 -3.13 13.23
C VAL A 7 -4.25 -3.24 11.86
N ASP A 8 -5.55 -3.51 11.86
CA ASP A 8 -6.32 -3.55 10.62
C ASP A 8 -6.87 -2.16 10.31
N VAL A 9 -6.76 -1.77 9.06
CA VAL A 9 -7.25 -0.46 8.60
C VAL A 9 -8.31 -0.69 7.55
N HIS A 10 -9.46 -0.06 7.73
CA HIS A 10 -10.58 -0.16 6.80
C HIS A 10 -10.77 1.16 6.09
N ILE A 11 -10.72 1.13 4.77
CA ILE A 11 -10.88 2.32 3.96
C ILE A 11 -12.19 2.24 3.19
N ARG A 12 -13.00 3.28 3.31
CA ARG A 12 -14.29 3.36 2.65
C ARG A 12 -14.22 4.30 1.45
N ASN A 13 -15.23 4.21 0.61
CA ASN A 13 -15.41 5.13 -0.51
C ASN A 13 -14.29 5.12 -1.53
N ILE A 14 -13.77 3.92 -1.80
CA ILE A 14 -12.80 3.75 -2.86
C ILE A 14 -13.58 3.55 -4.16
N PRO A 15 -13.38 4.42 -5.16
CA PRO A 15 -14.05 4.22 -6.45
C PRO A 15 -13.71 2.86 -7.03
N ILE A 16 -14.73 2.17 -7.54
CA ILE A 16 -14.55 0.81 -8.06
C ILE A 16 -13.49 0.78 -9.17
N LYS A 17 -13.57 1.75 -10.08
CA LYS A 17 -12.61 1.80 -11.19
C LYS A 17 -11.18 2.05 -10.74
N LEU A 18 -11.02 2.86 -9.71
CA LEU A 18 -9.69 3.11 -9.15
C LEU A 18 -9.09 1.83 -8.57
N LEU A 19 -9.91 1.09 -7.82
CA LEU A 19 -9.45 -0.16 -7.23
C LEU A 19 -9.11 -1.20 -8.29
N GLU A 20 -9.94 -1.31 -9.32
CA GLU A 20 -9.69 -2.23 -10.42
C GLU A 20 -8.39 -1.90 -11.14
N GLU A 21 -8.17 -0.64 -11.41
CA GLU A 21 -6.95 -0.18 -12.07
C GLU A 21 -5.73 -0.46 -11.20
N PHE A 22 -5.84 -0.18 -9.92
CA PHE A 22 -4.78 -0.46 -8.96
C PHE A 22 -4.42 -1.96 -8.98
N ASP A 23 -5.43 -2.81 -8.95
CA ASP A 23 -5.19 -4.26 -8.97
C ASP A 23 -4.48 -4.69 -10.24
N LYS A 24 -4.93 -4.20 -11.39
CA LYS A 24 -4.37 -4.63 -12.68
C LYS A 24 -2.98 -4.08 -12.95
N VAL A 25 -2.77 -2.83 -12.59
CA VAL A 25 -1.52 -2.14 -12.94
C VAL A 25 -0.44 -2.37 -11.89
N VAL A 26 -0.80 -2.45 -10.63
CA VAL A 26 0.15 -2.50 -9.53
C VAL A 26 0.20 -3.87 -8.87
N VAL A 27 -0.95 -4.35 -8.44
CA VAL A 27 -0.98 -5.58 -7.61
C VAL A 27 -0.60 -6.82 -8.41
N GLU A 28 -1.29 -7.07 -9.49
CA GLU A 28 -1.06 -8.30 -10.26
C GLU A 28 0.36 -8.43 -10.80
N PRO A 29 0.91 -7.40 -11.44
CA PRO A 29 2.27 -7.55 -11.98
C PRO A 29 3.39 -7.46 -10.96
N LEU A 30 3.20 -6.75 -9.85
CA LEU A 30 4.31 -6.44 -8.93
C LEU A 30 4.20 -7.10 -7.57
N PHE A 31 3.01 -7.48 -7.13
CA PHE A 31 2.80 -7.98 -5.77
C PHE A 31 2.04 -9.30 -5.77
N PRO A 32 2.75 -10.42 -5.87
CA PRO A 32 2.08 -11.73 -5.81
C PRO A 32 1.37 -11.99 -4.49
N GLY A 33 1.74 -11.26 -3.44
CA GLY A 33 1.08 -11.39 -2.14
C GLY A 33 -0.26 -10.66 -2.05
N GLY A 34 -0.66 -9.94 -3.10
CA GLY A 34 -1.96 -9.32 -3.18
C GLY A 34 -1.99 -7.87 -2.70
N ARG A 35 -3.21 -7.34 -2.56
CA ARG A 35 -3.42 -5.94 -2.19
C ARG A 35 -2.74 -5.54 -0.89
N ALA A 36 -2.83 -6.39 0.13
CA ALA A 36 -2.26 -6.05 1.42
C ALA A 36 -0.76 -5.82 1.33
N GLU A 37 -0.07 -6.67 0.60
CA GLU A 37 1.36 -6.52 0.38
C GLU A 37 1.66 -5.25 -0.39
N ALA A 38 0.88 -4.98 -1.44
CA ALA A 38 1.05 -3.79 -2.26
C ALA A 38 0.87 -2.52 -1.43
N ILE A 39 -0.18 -2.48 -0.61
CA ILE A 39 -0.46 -1.31 0.20
C ILE A 39 0.63 -1.07 1.24
N ARG A 40 1.09 -2.12 1.89
CA ARG A 40 2.18 -1.97 2.86
C ARG A 40 3.45 -1.43 2.21
N ASP A 41 3.76 -1.91 1.02
CA ASP A 41 4.93 -1.45 0.29
C ASP A 41 4.80 0.01 -0.11
N LEU A 42 3.62 0.39 -0.61
CA LEU A 42 3.36 1.77 -1.00
C LEU A 42 3.41 2.73 0.18
N MET A 43 2.95 2.29 1.34
CA MET A 43 3.05 3.10 2.55
C MET A 43 4.49 3.38 2.90
N ARG A 44 5.35 2.37 2.83
CA ARG A 44 6.78 2.55 3.11
C ARG A 44 7.41 3.52 2.13
N ARG A 45 7.08 3.39 0.85
CA ARG A 45 7.60 4.29 -0.18
C ARG A 45 7.12 5.72 0.01
N ALA A 46 5.85 5.89 0.33
CA ALA A 46 5.29 7.22 0.53
C ALA A 46 5.96 7.93 1.71
N ILE A 47 6.18 7.21 2.80
CA ILE A 47 6.87 7.75 3.96
C ILE A 47 8.29 8.16 3.59
N GLN A 48 8.99 7.31 2.87
CA GLN A 48 10.36 7.55 2.47
C GLN A 48 10.46 8.78 1.57
N GLU A 49 9.56 8.91 0.61
CA GLU A 49 9.51 10.06 -0.27
C GLU A 49 9.30 11.37 0.50
N GLN A 50 8.38 11.36 1.44
CA GLN A 50 8.10 12.57 2.22
C GLN A 50 9.26 12.94 3.13
N ARG A 51 9.94 11.97 3.70
CA ARG A 51 11.11 12.22 4.51
C ARG A 51 12.24 12.85 3.71
N ILE A 52 12.45 12.37 2.50
CA ILE A 52 13.47 12.93 1.60
C ILE A 52 13.11 14.36 1.23
N LYS A 53 11.85 14.61 0.88
CA LYS A 53 11.42 15.95 0.51
C LYS A 53 11.42 16.92 1.67
N GLY A 54 11.14 16.42 2.88
CA GLY A 54 11.08 17.25 4.07
C GLY A 54 12.42 17.54 4.72
N ALA A 55 13.47 16.90 4.24
CA ALA A 55 14.80 17.06 4.84
C ALA A 55 15.42 18.43 4.51
#